data_9b8578cfb896c5baf375d350bab3b2e3
#
_entry.id   9b8578cfb896c5baf375d350bab3b2e3
#
_cell.length_a   1.000
_cell.length_b   1.000
_cell.length_c   1.000
_cell.angle_alpha   90.00
_cell.angle_beta   90.00
_cell.angle_gamma   90.00
#
_symmetry.space_group_name_H-M   'P 1'
#
loop_
_entity.id
_entity.type
_entity.pdbx_description
1 polymer ?
#
loop_
_entity_poly.entity_id
_entity_poly.type
_entity_poly.pdbx_seq_one_letter_code
_entity_poly.pdbx_strand_id
1 'polypeptide(L)'
;MSALDNVTVVLNKVQDPVNIAGTVRVMKNMGLSDLRLVQPVAYDPWRIEGVAHGTRDLVERIRHFDTLEAALADCVQVAAFGAKRRAHRWPMTTPREMAPRFLAAATEGRVALLFGQEDHGLPNEAIDLGQVMVTIPTTEHASLNVAQAVLVAAYELHLAAGDATRTIARHKHHAALPKHEEWERALGDIDRSLAAIAFYRTRNPEHIMRSVRSLLNRAGPDSRELTLVRAMAIEVLRTIDRVKRGLE
;
A
#
# COMPACT_ATOMS: atom_id res chain seq x y z
N MET A 1 -21.67 5.39 0.60
CA MET A 1 -21.22 4.00 0.61
C MET A 1 -19.98 3.92 -0.28
N SER A 2 -18.92 3.27 0.20
CA SER A 2 -17.74 2.98 -0.62
C SER A 2 -18.10 1.88 -1.61
N ALA A 3 -17.51 1.88 -2.82
CA ALA A 3 -17.65 0.75 -3.76
C ALA A 3 -17.16 -0.57 -3.14
N LEU A 4 -16.24 -0.49 -2.16
CA LEU A 4 -15.75 -1.64 -1.39
C LEU A 4 -16.85 -2.34 -0.56
N ASP A 5 -17.90 -1.63 -0.15
CA ASP A 5 -19.03 -2.22 0.59
C ASP A 5 -19.80 -3.26 -0.22
N ASN A 6 -19.70 -3.20 -1.57
CA ASN A 6 -20.31 -4.13 -2.51
C ASN A 6 -19.34 -5.22 -2.98
N VAL A 7 -18.14 -5.31 -2.41
CA VAL A 7 -17.19 -6.39 -2.72
C VAL A 7 -17.36 -7.52 -1.73
N THR A 8 -17.59 -8.72 -2.24
CA THR A 8 -17.73 -9.97 -1.48
C THR A 8 -16.52 -10.85 -1.70
N VAL A 9 -15.96 -11.40 -0.63
CA VAL A 9 -14.97 -12.49 -0.70
C VAL A 9 -15.69 -13.82 -0.51
N VAL A 10 -15.48 -14.76 -1.43
CA VAL A 10 -16.07 -16.10 -1.37
C VAL A 10 -14.95 -17.13 -1.30
N LEU A 11 -14.92 -17.91 -0.23
CA LEU A 11 -14.00 -19.04 -0.06
C LEU A 11 -14.76 -20.35 -0.28
N ASN A 12 -14.33 -21.10 -1.31
CA ASN A 12 -14.94 -22.39 -1.66
C ASN A 12 -14.13 -23.53 -1.07
N LYS A 13 -14.76 -24.30 -0.16
CA LYS A 13 -14.20 -25.51 0.47
C LYS A 13 -12.84 -25.29 1.15
N VAL A 14 -12.69 -24.16 1.83
CA VAL A 14 -11.48 -23.88 2.61
C VAL A 14 -11.28 -24.96 3.68
N GLN A 15 -10.06 -25.49 3.79
CA GLN A 15 -9.73 -26.67 4.61
C GLN A 15 -9.06 -26.33 5.94
N ASP A 16 -8.45 -25.13 6.05
CA ASP A 16 -7.77 -24.70 7.27
C ASP A 16 -8.44 -23.47 7.89
N PRO A 17 -8.93 -23.55 9.15
CA PRO A 17 -9.47 -22.39 9.87
C PRO A 17 -8.50 -21.19 9.96
N VAL A 18 -7.19 -21.43 9.93
CA VAL A 18 -6.17 -20.37 9.93
C VAL A 18 -6.30 -19.50 8.67
N ASN A 19 -6.68 -20.09 7.54
CA ASN A 19 -6.92 -19.34 6.30
C ASN A 19 -8.19 -18.49 6.37
N ILE A 20 -9.22 -18.95 7.09
CA ILE A 20 -10.42 -18.13 7.37
C ILE A 20 -10.01 -16.94 8.24
N ALA A 21 -9.24 -17.16 9.31
CA ALA A 21 -8.78 -16.11 10.21
C ALA A 21 -7.89 -15.10 9.48
N GLY A 22 -6.94 -15.58 8.66
CA GLY A 22 -6.10 -14.75 7.80
C GLY A 22 -6.92 -13.88 6.86
N THR A 23 -7.93 -14.48 6.19
CA THR A 23 -8.83 -13.75 5.28
C THR A 23 -9.63 -12.68 6.02
N VAL A 24 -10.21 -12.99 7.16
CA VAL A 24 -10.95 -12.03 8.01
C VAL A 24 -10.05 -10.85 8.38
N ARG A 25 -8.80 -11.12 8.78
CA ARG A 25 -7.83 -10.08 9.11
C ARG A 25 -7.51 -9.18 7.92
N VAL A 26 -7.28 -9.79 6.76
CA VAL A 26 -7.04 -9.07 5.50
C VAL A 26 -8.22 -8.18 5.15
N MET A 27 -9.42 -8.72 5.17
CA MET A 27 -10.64 -7.98 4.85
C MET A 27 -10.82 -6.76 5.75
N LYS A 28 -10.62 -6.93 7.06
CA LYS A 28 -10.68 -5.82 8.02
C LYS A 28 -9.66 -4.71 7.70
N ASN A 29 -8.43 -5.10 7.35
CA ASN A 29 -7.37 -4.16 7.02
C ASN A 29 -7.63 -3.39 5.72
N MET A 30 -8.31 -4.01 4.75
CA MET A 30 -8.55 -3.47 3.41
C MET A 30 -9.97 -2.90 3.22
N GLY A 31 -10.78 -2.83 4.30
CA GLY A 31 -12.10 -2.22 4.26
C GLY A 31 -13.19 -3.08 3.62
N LEU A 32 -12.99 -4.40 3.53
CA LEU A 32 -14.00 -5.36 3.06
C LEU A 32 -14.78 -5.93 4.23
N SER A 33 -16.08 -6.20 4.05
CA SER A 33 -16.96 -6.60 5.15
C SER A 33 -17.85 -7.82 4.88
N ASP A 34 -17.95 -8.31 3.64
CA ASP A 34 -18.81 -9.44 3.27
C ASP A 34 -17.97 -10.68 2.93
N LEU A 35 -17.91 -11.62 3.87
CA LEU A 35 -17.26 -12.91 3.71
C LEU A 35 -18.31 -14.02 3.59
N ARG A 36 -18.21 -14.83 2.55
CA ARG A 36 -19.04 -16.00 2.29
C ARG A 36 -18.19 -17.26 2.25
N LEU A 37 -18.60 -18.25 3.01
CA LEU A 37 -17.94 -19.56 3.05
C LEU A 37 -18.87 -20.60 2.43
N VAL A 38 -18.37 -21.31 1.44
CA VAL A 38 -19.09 -22.43 0.79
C VAL A 38 -18.47 -23.73 1.25
N GLN A 39 -19.23 -24.55 1.97
CA GLN A 39 -18.80 -25.85 2.51
C GLN A 39 -17.39 -25.79 3.17
N PRO A 40 -17.14 -24.86 4.10
CA PRO A 40 -15.86 -24.78 4.77
C PRO A 40 -15.64 -25.99 5.69
N VAL A 41 -14.38 -26.24 6.09
CA VAL A 41 -14.11 -27.13 7.23
C VAL A 41 -14.81 -26.58 8.48
N ALA A 42 -15.18 -27.49 9.38
CA ALA A 42 -15.71 -27.08 10.68
C ALA A 42 -14.69 -26.24 11.46
N TYR A 43 -15.12 -25.11 11.98
CA TYR A 43 -14.28 -24.22 12.76
C TYR A 43 -15.03 -23.60 13.94
N ASP A 44 -14.29 -23.15 14.93
CA ASP A 44 -14.81 -22.42 16.06
C ASP A 44 -14.62 -20.90 15.81
N PRO A 45 -15.69 -20.09 15.74
CA PRO A 45 -15.61 -18.65 15.56
C PRO A 45 -14.71 -17.95 16.57
N TRP A 46 -14.71 -18.44 17.81
CA TRP A 46 -13.87 -17.90 18.88
C TRP A 46 -12.37 -18.05 18.58
N ARG A 47 -11.98 -19.18 17.97
CA ARG A 47 -10.58 -19.39 17.52
C ARG A 47 -10.19 -18.46 16.38
N ILE A 48 -11.13 -18.12 15.48
CA ILE A 48 -10.90 -17.14 14.42
C ILE A 48 -10.59 -15.77 15.03
N GLU A 49 -11.39 -15.32 16.00
CA GLU A 49 -11.14 -14.05 16.73
C GLU A 49 -9.80 -14.06 17.47
N GLY A 50 -9.39 -15.18 18.05
CA GLY A 50 -8.12 -15.33 18.75
C GLY A 50 -6.89 -15.11 17.86
N VAL A 51 -6.99 -15.46 16.57
CA VAL A 51 -5.94 -15.24 15.56
C VAL A 51 -6.10 -13.86 14.91
N ALA A 52 -7.32 -13.44 14.62
CA ALA A 52 -7.66 -12.21 13.93
C ALA A 52 -8.19 -11.13 14.91
N HIS A 53 -7.34 -10.68 15.83
CA HIS A 53 -7.74 -9.71 16.87
C HIS A 53 -8.48 -8.48 16.32
N GLY A 54 -9.57 -8.09 16.99
CA GLY A 54 -10.36 -6.90 16.64
C GLY A 54 -11.24 -7.06 15.40
N THR A 55 -11.63 -8.29 15.05
CA THR A 55 -12.43 -8.61 13.87
C THR A 55 -13.77 -9.26 14.19
N ARG A 56 -14.20 -9.22 15.44
CA ARG A 56 -15.45 -9.86 15.92
C ARG A 56 -16.65 -9.47 15.08
N ASP A 57 -16.78 -8.20 14.76
CA ASP A 57 -17.85 -7.64 13.92
C ASP A 57 -17.93 -8.27 12.53
N LEU A 58 -16.80 -8.70 11.99
CA LEU A 58 -16.72 -9.37 10.69
C LEU A 58 -16.98 -10.87 10.84
N VAL A 59 -16.43 -11.51 11.88
CA VAL A 59 -16.64 -12.93 12.17
C VAL A 59 -18.13 -13.23 12.40
N GLU A 60 -18.85 -12.38 13.14
CA GLU A 60 -20.29 -12.52 13.38
C GLU A 60 -21.15 -12.36 12.11
N ARG A 61 -20.61 -11.73 11.04
CA ARG A 61 -21.29 -11.53 9.76
C ARG A 61 -20.95 -12.55 8.70
N ILE A 62 -20.05 -13.52 8.98
CA ILE A 62 -19.72 -14.58 8.03
C ILE A 62 -20.98 -15.32 7.63
N ARG A 63 -21.22 -15.43 6.34
CA ARG A 63 -22.34 -16.20 5.81
C ARG A 63 -21.89 -17.54 5.26
N HIS A 64 -22.68 -18.59 5.54
CA HIS A 64 -22.40 -19.95 5.12
C HIS A 64 -23.37 -20.36 4.02
N PHE A 65 -22.87 -21.09 3.03
CA PHE A 65 -23.64 -21.56 1.90
C PHE A 65 -23.32 -23.02 1.57
N ASP A 66 -24.33 -23.74 1.09
CA ASP A 66 -24.16 -25.12 0.67
C ASP A 66 -23.61 -25.24 -0.75
N THR A 67 -23.86 -24.23 -1.62
CA THR A 67 -23.42 -24.21 -3.01
C THR A 67 -22.83 -22.86 -3.42
N LEU A 68 -22.00 -22.89 -4.47
CA LEU A 68 -21.41 -21.66 -5.05
C LEU A 68 -22.50 -20.81 -5.70
N GLU A 69 -23.47 -21.42 -6.38
CA GLU A 69 -24.56 -20.73 -7.04
C GLU A 69 -25.36 -19.89 -6.04
N ALA A 70 -25.66 -20.47 -4.87
CA ALA A 70 -26.34 -19.74 -3.80
C ALA A 70 -25.49 -18.60 -3.24
N ALA A 71 -24.17 -18.85 -3.09
CA ALA A 71 -23.23 -17.86 -2.59
C ALA A 71 -22.99 -16.69 -3.55
N LEU A 72 -23.25 -16.87 -4.85
CA LEU A 72 -22.99 -15.89 -5.91
C LEU A 72 -24.27 -15.28 -6.50
N ALA A 73 -25.45 -15.72 -6.06
CA ALA A 73 -26.74 -15.42 -6.69
C ALA A 73 -27.08 -13.92 -6.80
N ASP A 74 -26.57 -13.10 -5.89
CA ASP A 74 -26.78 -11.65 -5.85
C ASP A 74 -25.61 -10.84 -6.46
N CYS A 75 -24.63 -11.53 -7.09
CA CYS A 75 -23.45 -10.88 -7.65
C CYS A 75 -23.64 -10.59 -9.15
N VAL A 76 -23.32 -9.36 -9.56
CA VAL A 76 -23.35 -8.94 -10.97
C VAL A 76 -22.08 -9.34 -11.72
N GLN A 77 -20.96 -9.50 -11.00
CA GLN A 77 -19.72 -10.01 -11.55
C GLN A 77 -18.97 -10.89 -10.54
N VAL A 78 -18.27 -11.90 -11.06
CA VAL A 78 -17.46 -12.84 -10.30
C VAL A 78 -16.07 -12.93 -10.94
N ALA A 79 -15.03 -12.70 -10.14
CA ALA A 79 -13.63 -12.94 -10.50
C ALA A 79 -13.16 -14.26 -9.85
N ALA A 80 -12.84 -15.25 -10.66
CA ALA A 80 -12.31 -16.52 -10.18
C ALA A 80 -10.79 -16.50 -10.09
N PHE A 81 -10.22 -16.69 -8.88
CA PHE A 81 -8.78 -16.67 -8.67
C PHE A 81 -8.18 -18.05 -8.85
N GLY A 82 -7.13 -18.14 -9.68
CA GLY A 82 -6.44 -19.40 -9.95
C GLY A 82 -4.99 -19.23 -10.36
N ALA A 83 -4.13 -20.14 -9.88
CA ALA A 83 -2.70 -20.15 -10.17
C ALA A 83 -2.33 -20.80 -11.52
N LYS A 84 -3.14 -21.75 -11.99
CA LYS A 84 -2.83 -22.53 -13.19
C LYS A 84 -3.32 -21.83 -14.45
N ARG A 85 -2.44 -21.61 -15.42
CA ARG A 85 -2.82 -21.35 -16.82
C ARG A 85 -3.58 -22.57 -17.35
N ARG A 86 -4.89 -22.56 -17.22
CA ARG A 86 -5.76 -23.54 -17.86
C ARG A 86 -6.11 -23.04 -19.26
N ALA A 87 -6.12 -23.97 -20.23
CA ALA A 87 -6.23 -23.65 -21.64
C ALA A 87 -7.35 -22.65 -21.97
N HIS A 88 -6.99 -21.50 -22.46
CA HIS A 88 -7.61 -20.50 -23.35
C HIS A 88 -9.15 -20.27 -23.38
N ARG A 89 -9.94 -20.70 -22.41
CA ARG A 89 -11.39 -20.54 -22.46
C ARG A 89 -11.94 -19.29 -21.77
N TRP A 90 -11.19 -18.70 -20.80
CA TRP A 90 -11.64 -17.55 -20.03
C TRP A 90 -10.78 -16.32 -20.27
N PRO A 91 -11.37 -15.11 -20.26
CA PRO A 91 -10.59 -13.89 -20.19
C PRO A 91 -9.71 -13.91 -18.94
N MET A 92 -8.39 -13.77 -19.12
CA MET A 92 -7.44 -13.74 -18.02
C MET A 92 -6.99 -12.32 -17.75
N THR A 93 -6.81 -11.99 -16.47
CA THR A 93 -6.34 -10.67 -16.04
C THR A 93 -5.51 -10.79 -14.76
N THR A 94 -4.84 -9.71 -14.38
CA THR A 94 -4.15 -9.58 -13.10
C THR A 94 -5.04 -8.90 -12.05
N PRO A 95 -4.76 -9.01 -10.74
CA PRO A 95 -5.52 -8.28 -9.71
C PRO A 95 -5.53 -6.76 -9.95
N ARG A 96 -4.41 -6.19 -10.40
CA ARG A 96 -4.28 -4.77 -10.70
C ARG A 96 -5.18 -4.32 -11.84
N GLU A 97 -5.26 -5.09 -12.90
CA GLU A 97 -6.13 -4.79 -14.06
C GLU A 97 -7.61 -5.07 -13.76
N MET A 98 -7.89 -6.06 -12.92
CA MET A 98 -9.24 -6.40 -12.47
C MET A 98 -9.83 -5.29 -11.58
N ALA A 99 -9.04 -4.74 -10.65
CA ALA A 99 -9.52 -3.88 -9.57
C ALA A 99 -10.37 -2.68 -10.07
N PRO A 100 -9.94 -1.84 -11.02
CA PRO A 100 -10.75 -0.70 -11.46
C PRO A 100 -12.06 -1.13 -12.13
N ARG A 101 -12.07 -2.25 -12.85
CA ARG A 101 -13.27 -2.76 -13.52
C ARG A 101 -14.29 -3.30 -12.51
N PHE A 102 -13.81 -4.00 -11.47
CA PHE A 102 -14.66 -4.55 -10.43
C PHE A 102 -15.21 -3.46 -9.52
N LEU A 103 -14.45 -2.41 -9.23
CA LEU A 103 -14.97 -1.25 -8.50
C LEU A 103 -16.05 -0.49 -9.29
N ALA A 104 -15.88 -0.35 -10.60
CA ALA A 104 -16.92 0.23 -11.45
C ALA A 104 -18.20 -0.62 -11.41
N ALA A 105 -18.08 -1.96 -11.55
CA ALA A 105 -19.23 -2.86 -11.44
C ALA A 105 -19.84 -2.87 -10.02
N ALA A 106 -19.03 -2.65 -8.98
CA ALA A 106 -19.50 -2.56 -7.59
C ALA A 106 -20.39 -1.32 -7.33
N THR A 107 -20.39 -0.33 -8.21
CA THR A 107 -21.34 0.79 -8.14
C THR A 107 -22.74 0.39 -8.63
N GLU A 108 -22.83 -0.64 -9.46
CA GLU A 108 -24.09 -1.14 -10.04
C GLU A 108 -24.68 -2.29 -9.23
N GLY A 109 -23.85 -3.06 -8.55
CA GLY A 109 -24.28 -4.20 -7.75
C GLY A 109 -23.13 -4.92 -7.08
N ARG A 110 -23.42 -6.02 -6.42
CA ARG A 110 -22.41 -6.80 -5.70
C ARG A 110 -21.47 -7.52 -6.65
N VAL A 111 -20.17 -7.50 -6.34
CA VAL A 111 -19.16 -8.23 -7.08
C VAL A 111 -18.47 -9.24 -6.16
N ALA A 112 -18.07 -10.40 -6.68
CA ALA A 112 -17.44 -11.46 -5.90
C ALA A 112 -16.00 -11.74 -6.32
N LEU A 113 -15.12 -11.92 -5.34
CA LEU A 113 -13.79 -12.49 -5.49
C LEU A 113 -13.86 -13.94 -5.01
N LEU A 114 -13.76 -14.89 -5.92
CA LEU A 114 -13.92 -16.31 -5.66
C LEU A 114 -12.56 -17.00 -5.56
N PHE A 115 -12.29 -17.64 -4.41
CA PHE A 115 -11.09 -18.41 -4.13
C PHE A 115 -11.44 -19.87 -3.84
N GLY A 116 -10.57 -20.79 -4.28
CA GLY A 116 -10.72 -22.22 -4.06
C GLY A 116 -10.00 -22.72 -2.82
N GLN A 117 -10.07 -24.04 -2.63
CA GLN A 117 -9.35 -24.73 -1.55
C GLN A 117 -7.83 -24.70 -1.78
N GLU A 118 -7.08 -24.94 -0.71
CA GLU A 118 -5.63 -24.77 -0.64
C GLU A 118 -4.85 -25.67 -1.62
N ASP A 119 -5.22 -26.94 -1.69
CA ASP A 119 -4.45 -27.96 -2.43
C ASP A 119 -4.76 -27.97 -3.94
N HIS A 120 -6.01 -27.75 -4.30
CA HIS A 120 -6.50 -27.96 -5.67
C HIS A 120 -6.97 -26.69 -6.36
N GLY A 121 -7.16 -25.58 -5.60
CA GLY A 121 -7.71 -24.34 -6.09
C GLY A 121 -9.19 -24.49 -6.49
N LEU A 122 -9.64 -23.73 -7.48
CA LEU A 122 -11.00 -23.84 -8.02
C LEU A 122 -11.09 -24.96 -9.05
N PRO A 123 -12.10 -25.82 -8.99
CA PRO A 123 -12.43 -26.74 -10.09
C PRO A 123 -12.98 -25.95 -11.30
N ASN A 124 -13.01 -26.60 -12.48
CA ASN A 124 -13.44 -25.93 -13.71
C ASN A 124 -14.88 -25.38 -13.63
N GLU A 125 -15.76 -26.16 -13.03
CA GLU A 125 -17.17 -25.80 -12.83
C GLU A 125 -17.31 -24.52 -11.99
N ALA A 126 -16.45 -24.32 -11.02
CA ALA A 126 -16.43 -23.10 -10.21
C ALA A 126 -15.85 -21.90 -10.98
N ILE A 127 -14.86 -22.12 -11.84
CA ILE A 127 -14.29 -21.08 -12.71
C ILE A 127 -15.33 -20.66 -13.76
N ASP A 128 -16.15 -21.58 -14.27
CA ASP A 128 -17.21 -21.33 -15.24
C ASP A 128 -18.31 -20.38 -14.71
N LEU A 129 -18.43 -20.24 -13.39
CA LEU A 129 -19.32 -19.26 -12.77
C LEU A 129 -18.77 -17.82 -12.82
N GLY A 130 -17.46 -17.67 -13.12
CA GLY A 130 -16.78 -16.38 -13.19
C GLY A 130 -16.81 -15.79 -14.60
N GLN A 131 -16.94 -14.46 -14.69
CA GLN A 131 -16.82 -13.74 -15.96
C GLN A 131 -15.36 -13.49 -16.32
N VAL A 132 -14.45 -13.58 -15.36
CA VAL A 132 -13.02 -13.38 -15.56
C VAL A 132 -12.20 -14.28 -14.64
N MET A 133 -11.10 -14.82 -15.17
CA MET A 133 -10.09 -15.54 -14.38
C MET A 133 -8.98 -14.57 -14.00
N VAL A 134 -8.69 -14.48 -12.70
CA VAL A 134 -7.61 -13.63 -12.18
C VAL A 134 -6.44 -14.50 -11.75
N THR A 135 -5.27 -14.19 -12.31
CA THR A 135 -4.01 -14.85 -11.94
C THR A 135 -3.08 -13.85 -11.31
N ILE A 136 -2.59 -14.16 -10.12
CA ILE A 136 -1.57 -13.36 -9.45
C ILE A 136 -0.21 -13.75 -10.04
N PRO A 137 0.55 -12.81 -10.65
CA PRO A 137 1.86 -13.11 -11.17
C PRO A 137 2.82 -13.54 -10.05
N THR A 138 3.41 -14.71 -10.22
CA THR A 138 4.40 -15.29 -9.31
C THR A 138 5.56 -15.86 -10.11
N THR A 139 6.58 -16.36 -9.44
CA THR A 139 7.67 -17.15 -10.04
C THR A 139 7.16 -18.56 -10.42
N GLU A 140 8.07 -19.53 -10.53
CA GLU A 140 7.73 -20.94 -10.81
C GLU A 140 6.82 -21.56 -9.73
N HIS A 141 6.87 -21.07 -8.50
CA HIS A 141 5.94 -21.43 -7.42
C HIS A 141 4.66 -20.60 -7.54
N ALA A 142 3.74 -21.08 -8.39
CA ALA A 142 2.52 -20.36 -8.72
C ALA A 142 1.44 -20.40 -7.60
N SER A 143 1.52 -21.36 -6.68
CA SER A 143 0.52 -21.52 -5.63
C SER A 143 0.79 -20.58 -4.46
N LEU A 144 -0.15 -19.68 -4.18
CA LEU A 144 -0.16 -18.85 -2.98
C LEU A 144 -1.11 -19.46 -1.94
N ASN A 145 -0.81 -19.24 -0.67
CA ASN A 145 -1.79 -19.47 0.39
C ASN A 145 -3.05 -18.62 0.12
N VAL A 146 -4.24 -19.17 0.40
CA VAL A 146 -5.50 -18.52 0.05
C VAL A 146 -5.66 -17.13 0.71
N ALA A 147 -5.29 -16.98 1.98
CA ALA A 147 -5.37 -15.67 2.65
C ALA A 147 -4.37 -14.65 2.06
N GLN A 148 -3.21 -15.12 1.57
CA GLN A 148 -2.25 -14.27 0.85
C GLN A 148 -2.79 -13.85 -0.52
N ALA A 149 -3.47 -14.75 -1.24
CA ALA A 149 -4.12 -14.42 -2.50
C ALA A 149 -5.24 -13.39 -2.29
N VAL A 150 -6.05 -13.55 -1.24
CA VAL A 150 -7.06 -12.56 -0.83
C VAL A 150 -6.41 -11.21 -0.50
N LEU A 151 -5.25 -11.21 0.19
CA LEU A 151 -4.52 -9.98 0.51
C LEU A 151 -4.12 -9.20 -0.75
N VAL A 152 -3.54 -9.88 -1.74
CA VAL A 152 -3.13 -9.22 -2.98
C VAL A 152 -4.34 -8.63 -3.71
N ALA A 153 -5.43 -9.39 -3.84
CA ALA A 153 -6.65 -8.92 -4.50
C ALA A 153 -7.29 -7.73 -3.76
N ALA A 154 -7.43 -7.83 -2.44
CA ALA A 154 -8.01 -6.79 -1.60
C ALA A 154 -7.14 -5.52 -1.57
N TYR A 155 -5.82 -5.66 -1.59
CA TYR A 155 -4.87 -4.54 -1.64
C TYR A 155 -4.99 -3.75 -2.94
N GLU A 156 -5.04 -4.42 -4.09
CA GLU A 156 -5.22 -3.74 -5.39
C GLU A 156 -6.60 -3.05 -5.49
N LEU A 157 -7.66 -3.65 -4.95
CA LEU A 157 -8.97 -3.01 -4.84
C LEU A 157 -8.93 -1.77 -3.92
N HIS A 158 -8.28 -1.87 -2.76
CA HIS A 158 -8.13 -0.77 -1.82
C HIS A 158 -7.37 0.41 -2.44
N LEU A 159 -6.28 0.14 -3.17
CA LEU A 159 -5.53 1.17 -3.90
C LEU A 159 -6.37 1.82 -5.01
N ALA A 160 -7.08 1.00 -5.79
CA ALA A 160 -7.90 1.48 -6.90
C ALA A 160 -9.12 2.28 -6.43
N ALA A 161 -9.66 1.98 -5.24
CA ALA A 161 -10.74 2.75 -4.63
C ALA A 161 -10.30 4.18 -4.20
N GLY A 162 -9.00 4.47 -4.21
CA GLY A 162 -8.48 5.75 -3.75
C GLY A 162 -8.61 5.95 -2.23
N ASP A 163 -9.05 4.94 -1.52
CA ASP A 163 -9.30 4.96 -0.07
C ASP A 163 -8.01 4.71 0.73
N ALA A 164 -6.91 5.26 0.25
CA ALA A 164 -5.66 5.32 1.00
C ALA A 164 -5.83 6.25 2.23
N THR A 165 -6.77 5.91 3.11
CA THR A 165 -7.13 6.68 4.31
C THR A 165 -6.03 6.74 5.37
N ARG A 166 -4.96 5.99 5.17
CA ARG A 166 -3.69 6.19 5.87
C ARG A 166 -2.65 6.67 4.88
N THR A 167 -2.72 7.94 4.53
CA THR A 167 -1.46 8.64 4.21
C THR A 167 -0.47 8.28 5.31
N ILE A 168 0.69 7.75 4.92
CA ILE A 168 1.83 7.62 5.83
C ILE A 168 1.91 8.97 6.53
N ALA A 169 1.68 8.98 7.85
CA ALA A 169 1.70 10.21 8.62
C ALA A 169 3.06 10.87 8.33
N ARG A 170 3.01 11.97 7.58
CA ARG A 170 4.21 12.78 7.40
C ARG A 170 4.72 13.10 8.80
N HIS A 171 6.01 12.98 9.02
CA HIS A 171 6.62 13.29 10.29
C HIS A 171 6.00 14.57 10.87
N LYS A 172 5.61 14.56 12.15
CA LYS A 172 4.95 15.70 12.84
C LYS A 172 5.72 17.02 12.76
N HIS A 173 6.88 17.02 12.16
CA HIS A 173 7.81 18.14 12.06
C HIS A 173 8.12 18.59 10.63
N HIS A 174 7.29 18.28 9.64
CA HIS A 174 7.44 18.91 8.33
C HIS A 174 7.09 20.40 8.44
N ALA A 175 8.12 21.24 8.42
CA ALA A 175 7.95 22.64 8.13
C ALA A 175 7.61 22.84 6.63
N ALA A 176 7.10 24.01 6.27
CA ALA A 176 6.85 24.33 4.86
C ALA A 176 8.14 24.21 4.03
N LEU A 177 8.01 23.97 2.75
CA LEU A 177 9.17 24.04 1.84
C LEU A 177 9.72 25.46 1.85
N PRO A 178 11.05 25.62 1.85
CA PRO A 178 11.67 26.95 1.86
C PRO A 178 11.36 27.70 0.56
N LYS A 179 11.11 29.00 0.70
CA LYS A 179 10.95 29.89 -0.47
C LYS A 179 12.29 30.08 -1.16
N HIS A 180 12.26 30.42 -2.46
CA HIS A 180 13.48 30.69 -3.23
C HIS A 180 14.39 31.74 -2.57
N GLU A 181 13.81 32.78 -1.99
CA GLU A 181 14.53 33.80 -1.24
C GLU A 181 15.31 33.24 -0.04
N GLU A 182 14.74 32.28 0.67
CA GLU A 182 15.37 31.62 1.82
C GLU A 182 16.56 30.76 1.37
N TRP A 183 16.39 30.07 0.23
CA TRP A 183 17.47 29.34 -0.43
C TRP A 183 18.66 30.24 -0.78
N GLU A 184 18.41 31.35 -1.47
CA GLU A 184 19.49 32.26 -1.89
C GLU A 184 20.19 32.90 -0.70
N ARG A 185 19.45 33.23 0.36
CA ARG A 185 20.05 33.72 1.61
C ARG A 185 20.94 32.66 2.26
N ALA A 186 20.48 31.42 2.37
CA ALA A 186 21.25 30.35 2.99
C ALA A 186 22.51 30.04 2.19
N LEU A 187 22.42 29.93 0.87
CA LEU A 187 23.56 29.69 -0.01
C LEU A 187 24.56 30.84 0.03
N GLY A 188 24.09 32.10 0.07
CA GLY A 188 24.97 33.26 0.22
C GLY A 188 25.70 33.29 1.56
N ASP A 189 25.05 32.89 2.67
CA ASP A 189 25.70 32.77 3.97
C ASP A 189 26.72 31.64 4.01
N ILE A 190 26.44 30.51 3.37
CA ILE A 190 27.38 29.40 3.20
C ILE A 190 28.60 29.85 2.41
N ASP A 191 28.42 30.50 1.29
CA ASP A 191 29.49 30.99 0.43
C ASP A 191 30.43 31.94 1.21
N ARG A 192 29.84 32.93 1.91
CA ARG A 192 30.62 33.85 2.77
C ARG A 192 31.39 33.14 3.89
N SER A 193 30.75 32.14 4.49
CA SER A 193 31.39 31.37 5.58
C SER A 193 32.60 30.56 5.09
N LEU A 194 32.44 29.92 3.91
CA LEU A 194 33.55 29.16 3.29
C LEU A 194 34.69 30.07 2.84
N ALA A 195 34.38 31.26 2.32
CA ALA A 195 35.36 32.26 1.98
C ALA A 195 36.14 32.76 3.25
N ALA A 196 35.41 33.01 4.34
CA ALA A 196 36.00 33.51 5.59
C ALA A 196 37.01 32.54 6.23
N ILE A 197 36.80 31.23 6.09
CA ILE A 197 37.74 30.18 6.54
C ILE A 197 38.79 29.82 5.49
N ALA A 198 38.89 30.58 4.40
CA ALA A 198 39.80 30.35 3.28
C ALA A 198 39.67 28.98 2.61
N PHE A 199 38.45 28.39 2.59
CA PHE A 199 38.18 27.09 1.98
C PHE A 199 38.47 27.04 0.49
N TYR A 200 38.42 28.19 -0.18
CA TYR A 200 38.60 28.30 -1.62
C TYR A 200 40.05 28.48 -2.12
N ARG A 201 41.04 28.38 -1.18
CA ARG A 201 42.47 28.68 -1.54
C ARG A 201 42.97 28.01 -2.82
N THR A 202 42.56 26.79 -3.08
CA THR A 202 42.96 25.97 -4.24
C THR A 202 41.80 25.49 -5.08
N ARG A 203 40.61 26.03 -4.84
CA ARG A 203 39.36 25.55 -5.44
C ARG A 203 38.59 26.68 -6.07
N ASN A 204 37.87 26.37 -7.16
CA ASN A 204 36.99 27.35 -7.78
C ASN A 204 35.70 27.50 -6.96
N PRO A 205 35.40 28.70 -6.41
CA PRO A 205 34.22 28.96 -5.60
C PRO A 205 32.90 28.58 -6.28
N GLU A 206 32.76 28.93 -7.57
CA GLU A 206 31.52 28.65 -8.33
C GLU A 206 31.24 27.16 -8.44
N HIS A 207 32.27 26.33 -8.69
CA HIS A 207 32.12 24.89 -8.78
C HIS A 207 31.71 24.28 -7.43
N ILE A 208 32.30 24.79 -6.34
CA ILE A 208 31.96 24.35 -4.99
C ILE A 208 30.53 24.71 -4.66
N MET A 209 30.12 25.96 -4.92
CA MET A 209 28.77 26.41 -4.62
C MET A 209 27.70 25.72 -5.48
N ARG A 210 28.01 25.37 -6.73
CA ARG A 210 27.16 24.50 -7.56
C ARG A 210 26.97 23.11 -6.92
N SER A 211 28.06 22.54 -6.40
CA SER A 211 28.03 21.24 -5.71
C SER A 211 27.23 21.30 -4.40
N VAL A 212 27.41 22.34 -3.60
CA VAL A 212 26.62 22.60 -2.39
C VAL A 212 25.13 22.73 -2.70
N ARG A 213 24.79 23.54 -3.71
CA ARG A 213 23.41 23.70 -4.17
C ARG A 213 22.82 22.36 -4.63
N SER A 214 23.57 21.59 -5.41
CA SER A 214 23.13 20.26 -5.87
C SER A 214 22.92 19.28 -4.72
N LEU A 215 23.81 19.30 -3.73
CA LEU A 215 23.70 18.48 -2.52
C LEU A 215 22.41 18.79 -1.75
N LEU A 216 22.18 20.07 -1.46
CA LEU A 216 21.01 20.53 -0.73
C LEU A 216 19.72 20.27 -1.49
N ASN A 217 19.72 20.48 -2.83
CA ASN A 217 18.56 20.17 -3.68
C ASN A 217 18.18 18.69 -3.64
N ARG A 218 19.17 17.78 -3.62
CA ARG A 218 18.92 16.34 -3.50
C ARG A 218 18.45 15.94 -2.10
N ALA A 219 18.93 16.65 -1.06
CA ALA A 219 18.46 16.41 0.31
C ALA A 219 17.01 16.87 0.51
N GLY A 220 16.55 17.88 -0.23
CA GLY A 220 15.18 18.39 -0.16
C GLY A 220 14.82 18.95 1.22
N PRO A 221 15.67 19.81 1.85
CA PRO A 221 15.44 20.27 3.20
C PRO A 221 14.17 21.11 3.31
N ASP A 222 13.47 20.98 4.42
CA ASP A 222 12.39 21.90 4.78
C ASP A 222 12.98 23.26 5.27
N SER A 223 12.10 24.26 5.52
CA SER A 223 12.54 25.60 5.93
C SER A 223 13.30 25.62 7.27
N ARG A 224 13.04 24.68 8.16
CA ARG A 224 13.74 24.55 9.47
C ARG A 224 15.13 23.97 9.27
N GLU A 225 15.24 22.92 8.43
CA GLU A 225 16.52 22.28 8.11
C GLU A 225 17.42 23.24 7.35
N LEU A 226 16.87 23.98 6.39
CA LEU A 226 17.63 25.03 5.68
C LEU A 226 18.08 26.16 6.62
N THR A 227 17.22 26.55 7.57
CA THR A 227 17.55 27.55 8.60
C THR A 227 18.67 27.04 9.51
N LEU A 228 18.68 25.74 9.86
CA LEU A 228 19.77 25.13 10.65
C LEU A 228 21.09 25.21 9.90
N VAL A 229 21.13 24.81 8.63
CA VAL A 229 22.34 24.89 7.79
C VAL A 229 22.83 26.35 7.69
N ARG A 230 21.91 27.29 7.47
CA ARG A 230 22.21 28.71 7.47
C ARG A 230 22.79 29.19 8.80
N ALA A 231 22.20 28.77 9.93
CA ALA A 231 22.67 29.13 11.27
C ALA A 231 24.12 28.67 11.51
N MET A 232 24.48 27.47 11.05
CA MET A 232 25.87 26.98 11.10
C MET A 232 26.81 27.92 10.32
N ALA A 233 26.46 28.32 9.13
CA ALA A 233 27.26 29.25 8.32
C ALA A 233 27.41 30.61 9.00
N ILE A 234 26.34 31.15 9.59
CA ILE A 234 26.37 32.43 10.33
C ILE A 234 27.28 32.31 11.58
N GLU A 235 27.25 31.18 12.30
CA GLU A 235 28.09 31.02 13.48
C GLU A 235 29.58 30.95 13.13
N VAL A 236 29.92 30.32 11.99
CA VAL A 236 31.30 30.40 11.45
C VAL A 236 31.72 31.84 11.22
N LEU A 237 30.91 32.65 10.59
CA LEU A 237 31.22 34.09 10.35
C LEU A 237 31.38 34.86 11.64
N ARG A 238 30.52 34.66 12.63
CA ARG A 238 30.57 35.27 13.95
C ARG A 238 31.86 34.89 14.72
N THR A 239 32.21 33.62 14.64
CA THR A 239 33.43 33.11 15.32
C THR A 239 34.69 33.73 14.72
N ILE A 240 34.76 33.81 13.37
CA ILE A 240 35.88 34.47 12.71
C ILE A 240 35.97 35.97 13.08
N ASP A 241 34.83 36.65 13.17
CA ASP A 241 34.78 38.06 13.54
C ASP A 241 35.23 38.26 15.01
N ARG A 242 34.80 37.40 15.94
CA ARG A 242 35.28 37.41 17.33
C ARG A 242 36.79 37.23 17.42
N VAL A 243 37.33 36.22 16.73
CA VAL A 243 38.79 35.97 16.71
C VAL A 243 39.55 37.14 16.15
N LYS A 244 39.07 37.77 15.05
CA LYS A 244 39.71 38.96 14.47
C LYS A 244 39.71 40.17 15.41
N ARG A 245 38.73 40.28 16.30
CA ARG A 245 38.62 41.35 17.31
C ARG A 245 39.34 41.04 18.61
N GLY A 246 40.00 39.87 18.73
CA GLY A 246 40.68 39.47 19.95
C GLY A 246 39.73 39.18 21.13
N LEU A 247 38.47 38.85 20.84
CA LEU A 247 37.45 38.49 21.83
C LEU A 247 37.36 36.96 21.83
N GLU A 248 37.80 36.31 22.92
CA GLU A 248 37.58 34.88 23.16
C GLU A 248 36.11 34.56 23.37
#